data_3207e8c93f989d4f5d7f08ece7e88032
#
_entry.id   3207e8c93f989d4f5d7f08ece7e88032
#
_cell.length_a   1.000
_cell.length_b   1.000
_cell.length_c   1.000
_cell.angle_alpha   90.00
_cell.angle_beta   90.00
_cell.angle_gamma   90.00
#
_symmetry.space_group_name_H-M   'P 1'
#
loop_
_entity.id
_entity.type
_entity.pdbx_description
1 polymer ?
#
loop_
_entity_poly.entity_id
_entity_poly.type
_entity_poly.pdbx_seq_one_letter_code
_entity_poly.pdbx_strand_id
1 'polypeptide(L)'
;YFLLRAAGPQRPLGCWLLEAFGLRLTMVWYSAVLAASVVAFPMMYRTARGAFENFDRSLVYAAQTLGKTNTWIFWKIQMPCCKQGLVAGAVLSFARALGEYGATSMLAGYIPGKTAAISTTVYQLWRTGNDEEAMKWVMINLLISAVVLVGVNMLEKKEKTFQKRAS
;
A
#
# COMPACT_ATOMS: atom_id res chain seq x y z
N TYR A 1 -0.34 -7.48 -17.68
CA TYR A 1 -1.00 -7.74 -18.97
C TYR A 1 -2.52 -7.82 -18.84
N PHE A 2 -3.05 -8.57 -17.87
CA PHE A 2 -4.50 -8.70 -17.66
C PHE A 2 -5.18 -7.36 -17.34
N LEU A 3 -4.58 -6.56 -16.44
CA LEU A 3 -5.06 -5.20 -16.11
C LEU A 3 -5.08 -4.29 -17.35
N LEU A 4 -4.05 -4.34 -18.18
CA LEU A 4 -3.96 -3.57 -19.42
C LEU A 4 -5.04 -4.01 -20.43
N ARG A 5 -5.27 -5.32 -20.53
CA ARG A 5 -6.32 -5.87 -21.40
C ARG A 5 -7.73 -5.54 -20.89
N ALA A 6 -7.93 -5.41 -19.58
CA ALA A 6 -9.22 -5.05 -19.00
C ALA A 6 -9.47 -3.52 -19.02
N ALA A 7 -8.44 -2.72 -18.77
CA ALA A 7 -8.52 -1.26 -18.63
C ALA A 7 -8.31 -0.46 -19.92
N GLY A 8 -7.99 -1.13 -21.06
CA GLY A 8 -7.76 -0.48 -22.35
C GLY A 8 -9.00 0.29 -22.85
N PRO A 9 -8.82 1.46 -23.51
CA PRO A 9 -9.90 2.33 -23.94
C PRO A 9 -10.87 1.72 -24.97
N GLN A 10 -10.49 0.62 -25.60
CA GLN A 10 -11.31 -0.10 -26.58
C GLN A 10 -11.90 -1.42 -26.05
N ARG A 11 -11.88 -1.63 -24.73
CA ARG A 11 -12.37 -2.86 -24.10
C ARG A 11 -13.60 -2.59 -23.25
N PRO A 12 -14.47 -3.62 -23.01
CA PRO A 12 -15.78 -3.42 -22.40
C PRO A 12 -15.74 -2.76 -21.01
N LEU A 13 -14.74 -3.08 -20.19
CA LEU A 13 -14.55 -2.43 -18.88
C LEU A 13 -14.06 -1.00 -19.00
N GLY A 14 -13.14 -0.71 -19.93
CA GLY A 14 -12.65 0.65 -20.17
C GLY A 14 -13.73 1.55 -20.77
N CYS A 15 -14.52 1.04 -21.72
CA CYS A 15 -15.67 1.78 -22.29
C CYS A 15 -16.76 2.01 -21.24
N TRP A 16 -17.11 0.99 -20.45
CA TRP A 16 -18.10 1.11 -19.39
C TRP A 16 -17.70 2.15 -18.32
N LEU A 17 -16.43 2.15 -17.90
CA LEU A 17 -15.91 3.15 -16.96
C LEU A 17 -15.81 4.55 -17.57
N LEU A 18 -15.51 4.66 -18.85
CA LEU A 18 -15.54 5.92 -19.59
C LEU A 18 -16.97 6.48 -19.70
N GLU A 19 -17.95 5.64 -20.00
CA GLU A 19 -19.35 6.03 -20.13
C GLU A 19 -20.03 6.31 -18.77
N ALA A 20 -19.72 5.50 -17.73
CA ALA A 20 -20.34 5.63 -16.42
C ALA A 20 -19.73 6.75 -15.56
N PHE A 21 -18.42 6.96 -15.64
CA PHE A 21 -17.67 7.88 -14.75
C PHE A 21 -16.80 8.90 -15.48
N GLY A 22 -16.71 8.87 -16.80
CA GLY A 22 -15.84 9.77 -17.58
C GLY A 22 -14.34 9.57 -17.30
N LEU A 23 -13.95 8.45 -16.67
CA LEU A 23 -12.60 8.18 -16.19
C LEU A 23 -11.79 7.37 -17.22
N ARG A 24 -10.74 7.98 -17.76
CA ARG A 24 -9.74 7.28 -18.57
C ARG A 24 -8.78 6.56 -17.66
N LEU A 25 -8.74 5.23 -17.68
CA LEU A 25 -7.84 4.41 -16.84
C LEU A 25 -6.41 4.29 -17.39
N THR A 26 -6.09 4.95 -18.49
CA THR A 26 -4.76 4.90 -19.10
C THR A 26 -4.19 6.30 -19.24
N MET A 27 -2.86 6.44 -19.05
CA MET A 27 -2.10 7.68 -19.18
C MET A 27 -2.54 8.82 -18.23
N VAL A 28 -2.99 8.45 -17.01
CA VAL A 28 -3.41 9.38 -15.96
C VAL A 28 -2.76 9.02 -14.62
N TRP A 29 -2.57 10.02 -13.75
CA TRP A 29 -1.87 9.83 -12.49
C TRP A 29 -2.54 8.81 -11.55
N TYR A 30 -3.87 8.78 -11.51
CA TYR A 30 -4.61 7.84 -10.65
C TYR A 30 -4.50 6.38 -11.12
N SER A 31 -4.17 6.12 -12.40
CA SER A 31 -3.88 4.76 -12.85
C SER A 31 -2.58 4.21 -12.27
N ALA A 32 -1.60 5.07 -11.97
CA ALA A 32 -0.40 4.68 -11.23
C ALA A 32 -0.73 4.24 -9.80
N VAL A 33 -1.60 5.02 -9.12
CA VAL A 33 -2.08 4.69 -7.76
C VAL A 33 -2.85 3.37 -7.76
N LEU A 34 -3.74 3.17 -8.73
CA LEU A 34 -4.49 1.93 -8.87
C LEU A 34 -3.56 0.72 -9.12
N ALA A 35 -2.59 0.86 -10.02
CA ALA A 35 -1.60 -0.18 -10.30
C ALA A 35 -0.82 -0.56 -9.04
N ALA A 36 -0.27 0.42 -8.33
CA ALA A 36 0.47 0.20 -7.10
C ALA A 36 -0.40 -0.44 -6.01
N SER A 37 -1.66 -0.01 -5.87
CA SER A 37 -2.61 -0.56 -4.91
C SER A 37 -2.92 -2.03 -5.18
N VAL A 38 -3.17 -2.41 -6.43
CA VAL A 38 -3.47 -3.81 -6.81
C VAL A 38 -2.27 -4.71 -6.51
N VAL A 39 -1.05 -4.24 -6.75
CA VAL A 39 0.18 -5.02 -6.50
C VAL A 39 0.51 -5.10 -5.01
N ALA A 40 0.23 -4.04 -4.24
CA ALA A 40 0.48 -4.00 -2.80
C ALA A 40 -0.61 -4.72 -1.98
N PHE A 41 -1.84 -4.80 -2.49
CA PHE A 41 -2.99 -5.38 -1.79
C PHE A 41 -2.78 -6.80 -1.25
N PRO A 42 -2.23 -7.77 -2.03
CA PRO A 42 -1.99 -9.13 -1.50
C PRO A 42 -1.07 -9.16 -0.28
N MET A 43 -0.06 -8.29 -0.23
CA MET A 43 0.85 -8.17 0.90
C MET A 43 0.12 -7.68 2.14
N MET A 44 -0.65 -6.60 2.00
CA MET A 44 -1.47 -6.05 3.10
C MET A 44 -2.49 -7.08 3.60
N TYR A 45 -3.21 -7.72 2.67
CA TYR A 45 -4.21 -8.72 3.02
C TYR A 45 -3.63 -9.91 3.81
N ARG A 46 -2.51 -10.49 3.33
CA ARG A 46 -1.87 -11.63 3.99
C ARG A 46 -1.36 -11.27 5.37
N THR A 47 -0.74 -10.11 5.53
CA THR A 47 -0.20 -9.67 6.82
C THR A 47 -1.32 -9.32 7.80
N ALA A 48 -2.36 -8.61 7.36
CA ALA A 48 -3.52 -8.31 8.16
C ALA A 48 -4.24 -9.60 8.61
N ARG A 49 -4.49 -10.51 7.68
CA ARG A 49 -5.11 -11.80 7.96
C ARG A 49 -4.30 -12.59 9.01
N GLY A 50 -2.99 -12.70 8.85
CA GLY A 50 -2.12 -13.37 9.83
C GLY A 50 -2.18 -12.72 11.22
N ALA A 51 -2.29 -11.39 11.31
CA ALA A 51 -2.45 -10.70 12.58
C ALA A 51 -3.77 -11.06 13.28
N PHE A 52 -4.87 -11.18 12.52
CA PHE A 52 -6.17 -11.58 13.07
C PHE A 52 -6.25 -13.09 13.37
N GLU A 53 -5.59 -13.94 12.60
CA GLU A 53 -5.54 -15.39 12.84
C GLU A 53 -4.74 -15.73 14.11
N ASN A 54 -3.68 -14.98 14.39
CA ASN A 54 -2.86 -15.16 15.60
C ASN A 54 -3.46 -14.50 16.86
N PHE A 55 -4.62 -13.85 16.73
CA PHE A 55 -5.30 -13.21 17.86
C PHE A 55 -5.93 -14.27 18.77
N ASP A 56 -5.74 -14.12 20.09
CA ASP A 56 -6.32 -15.02 21.09
C ASP A 56 -7.84 -14.84 21.20
N ARG A 57 -8.58 -15.82 20.70
CA ARG A 57 -10.04 -15.84 20.73
C ARG A 57 -10.65 -15.93 22.13
N SER A 58 -9.88 -16.32 23.14
CA SER A 58 -10.37 -16.37 24.52
C SER A 58 -10.84 -15.01 25.00
N LEU A 59 -10.17 -13.93 24.58
CA LEU A 59 -10.56 -12.55 24.87
C LEU A 59 -11.93 -12.18 24.27
N VAL A 60 -12.26 -12.73 23.09
CA VAL A 60 -13.58 -12.54 22.47
C VAL A 60 -14.66 -13.21 23.32
N TYR A 61 -14.45 -14.47 23.69
CA TYR A 61 -15.41 -15.23 24.48
C TYR A 61 -15.62 -14.60 25.86
N ALA A 62 -14.55 -14.17 26.52
CA ALA A 62 -14.65 -13.47 27.80
C ALA A 62 -15.45 -12.16 27.69
N ALA A 63 -15.28 -11.40 26.59
CA ALA A 63 -16.04 -10.18 26.38
C ALA A 63 -17.52 -10.46 26.04
N GLN A 64 -17.80 -11.57 25.35
CA GLN A 64 -19.18 -12.02 25.05
C GLN A 64 -19.92 -12.44 26.32
N THR A 65 -19.25 -13.14 27.25
CA THR A 65 -19.85 -13.48 28.56
C THR A 65 -20.19 -12.25 29.41
N LEU A 66 -19.47 -11.13 29.18
CA LEU A 66 -19.77 -9.82 29.77
C LEU A 66 -20.88 -9.04 29.02
N GLY A 67 -21.57 -9.68 28.07
CA GLY A 67 -22.69 -9.09 27.33
C GLY A 67 -22.27 -8.03 26.27
N LYS A 68 -20.99 -7.97 25.87
CA LYS A 68 -20.55 -7.02 24.84
C LYS A 68 -20.90 -7.49 23.42
N THR A 69 -21.31 -6.55 22.58
CA THR A 69 -21.64 -6.84 21.18
C THR A 69 -20.40 -7.14 20.35
N ASN A 70 -20.53 -7.97 19.29
CA ASN A 70 -19.41 -8.31 18.41
C ASN A 70 -18.74 -7.09 17.77
N THR A 71 -19.51 -6.06 17.41
CA THR A 71 -18.99 -4.80 16.86
C THR A 71 -18.13 -4.06 17.88
N TRP A 72 -18.56 -4.02 19.16
CA TRP A 72 -17.79 -3.40 20.24
C TRP A 72 -16.49 -4.16 20.48
N ILE A 73 -16.54 -5.52 20.52
CA ILE A 73 -15.39 -6.40 20.69
C ILE A 73 -14.38 -6.19 19.56
N PHE A 74 -14.84 -6.12 18.31
CA PHE A 74 -13.97 -5.87 17.15
C PHE A 74 -13.18 -4.56 17.30
N TRP A 75 -13.87 -3.44 17.57
CA TRP A 75 -13.22 -2.13 17.62
C TRP A 75 -12.42 -1.87 18.89
N LYS A 76 -12.83 -2.44 20.03
CA LYS A 76 -12.20 -2.15 21.33
C LYS A 76 -11.20 -3.20 21.79
N ILE A 77 -11.26 -4.42 21.26
CA ILE A 77 -10.37 -5.51 21.67
C ILE A 77 -9.54 -6.01 20.47
N GLN A 78 -10.18 -6.50 19.41
CA GLN A 78 -9.46 -7.12 18.29
C GLN A 78 -8.58 -6.12 17.53
N MET A 79 -9.13 -4.98 17.12
CA MET A 79 -8.40 -3.96 16.37
C MET A 79 -7.16 -3.43 17.11
N PRO A 80 -7.23 -3.04 18.37
CA PRO A 80 -6.04 -2.61 19.11
C PRO A 80 -4.99 -3.70 19.28
N CYS A 81 -5.41 -4.95 19.53
CA CYS A 81 -4.48 -6.07 19.69
C CYS A 81 -3.78 -6.43 18.35
N CYS A 82 -4.50 -6.35 17.23
CA CYS A 82 -3.94 -6.66 15.90
C CYS A 82 -3.20 -5.47 15.26
N LYS A 83 -3.21 -4.28 15.87
CA LYS A 83 -2.68 -3.04 15.31
C LYS A 83 -1.22 -3.16 14.87
N GLN A 84 -0.36 -3.85 15.63
CA GLN A 84 1.05 -4.02 15.26
C GLN A 84 1.20 -4.78 13.93
N GLY A 85 0.45 -5.86 13.73
CA GLY A 85 0.45 -6.61 12.49
C GLY A 85 -0.13 -5.80 11.31
N LEU A 86 -1.15 -4.98 11.56
CA LEU A 86 -1.71 -4.09 10.55
C LEU A 86 -0.71 -3.00 10.13
N VAL A 87 -0.01 -2.41 11.08
CA VAL A 87 1.05 -1.42 10.81
C VAL A 87 2.20 -2.05 10.03
N ALA A 88 2.68 -3.22 10.44
CA ALA A 88 3.71 -3.96 9.72
C ALA A 88 3.26 -4.28 8.27
N GLY A 89 2.01 -4.70 8.08
CA GLY A 89 1.42 -4.92 6.77
C GLY A 89 1.36 -3.66 5.90
N ALA A 90 1.01 -2.53 6.49
CA ALA A 90 0.96 -1.24 5.80
C ALA A 90 2.36 -0.80 5.32
N VAL A 91 3.38 -0.97 6.16
CA VAL A 91 4.78 -0.66 5.80
C VAL A 91 5.28 -1.54 4.67
N LEU A 92 5.03 -2.84 4.77
CA LEU A 92 5.45 -3.80 3.75
C LEU A 92 4.77 -3.51 2.41
N SER A 93 3.48 -3.19 2.44
CA SER A 93 2.70 -2.81 1.27
C SER A 93 3.16 -1.48 0.67
N PHE A 94 3.51 -0.52 1.50
CA PHE A 94 4.07 0.77 1.06
C PHE A 94 5.43 0.59 0.39
N ALA A 95 6.34 -0.18 1.00
CA ALA A 95 7.64 -0.49 0.41
C ALA A 95 7.50 -1.20 -0.95
N ARG A 96 6.53 -2.12 -1.05
CA ARG A 96 6.22 -2.80 -2.32
C ARG A 96 5.66 -1.85 -3.37
N ALA A 97 4.80 -0.90 -2.97
CA ALA A 97 4.22 0.11 -3.85
C ALA A 97 5.27 1.11 -4.37
N LEU A 98 6.22 1.53 -3.52
CA LEU A 98 7.32 2.42 -3.92
C LEU A 98 8.21 1.83 -5.02
N GLY A 99 8.44 0.52 -4.97
CA GLY A 99 9.25 -0.19 -5.98
C GLY A 99 8.46 -0.61 -7.23
N GLU A 100 7.17 -0.24 -7.35
CA GLU A 100 6.36 -0.66 -8.49
C GLU A 100 6.67 0.18 -9.73
N TYR A 101 7.30 -0.47 -10.71
CA TYR A 101 7.62 0.12 -12.02
C TYR A 101 6.75 -0.48 -13.13
N GLY A 102 6.61 -1.81 -13.15
CA GLY A 102 6.07 -2.54 -14.29
C GLY A 102 4.63 -2.18 -14.63
N ALA A 103 3.72 -2.33 -13.67
CA ALA A 103 2.31 -2.02 -13.88
C ALA A 103 2.08 -0.51 -14.01
N THR A 104 2.84 0.31 -13.28
CA THR A 104 2.77 1.78 -13.35
C THR A 104 3.19 2.29 -14.73
N SER A 105 4.30 1.81 -15.28
CA SER A 105 4.77 2.23 -16.60
C SER A 105 3.80 1.81 -17.73
N MET A 106 3.15 0.65 -17.56
CA MET A 106 2.18 0.16 -18.53
C MET A 106 0.84 0.90 -18.49
N LEU A 107 0.34 1.27 -17.32
CA LEU A 107 -0.98 1.91 -17.18
C LEU A 107 -0.90 3.44 -17.23
N ALA A 108 0.00 4.04 -16.47
CA ALA A 108 0.16 5.49 -16.38
C ALA A 108 1.11 6.06 -17.43
N GLY A 109 2.07 5.25 -17.92
CA GLY A 109 3.15 5.71 -18.78
C GLY A 109 4.10 6.66 -18.05
N TYR A 110 4.93 7.35 -18.83
CA TYR A 110 5.82 8.40 -18.31
C TYR A 110 5.53 9.72 -19.04
N ILE A 111 4.83 10.61 -18.37
CA ILE A 111 4.58 11.98 -18.85
C ILE A 111 5.09 12.92 -17.74
N PRO A 112 6.19 13.68 -17.98
CA PRO A 112 6.72 14.63 -17.01
C PRO A 112 5.65 15.62 -16.53
N GLY A 113 5.59 15.81 -15.21
CA GLY A 113 4.61 16.72 -14.59
C GLY A 113 3.17 16.21 -14.53
N LYS A 114 2.85 15.03 -15.09
CA LYS A 114 1.48 14.47 -15.08
C LYS A 114 1.41 13.07 -14.48
N THR A 115 2.18 12.12 -14.99
CA THR A 115 2.08 10.70 -14.60
C THR A 115 3.42 10.10 -14.17
N ALA A 116 4.49 10.89 -14.15
CA ALA A 116 5.81 10.46 -13.74
C ALA A 116 5.81 10.03 -12.26
N ALA A 117 6.07 8.75 -12.00
CA ALA A 117 6.36 8.22 -10.66
C ALA A 117 7.88 8.18 -10.44
N ILE A 118 8.34 8.08 -9.20
CA ILE A 118 9.78 8.04 -8.89
C ILE A 118 10.47 6.88 -9.63
N SER A 119 9.89 5.67 -9.58
CA SER A 119 10.44 4.49 -10.24
C SER A 119 10.54 4.64 -11.77
N THR A 120 9.51 5.23 -12.40
CA THR A 120 9.50 5.46 -13.84
C THR A 120 10.46 6.59 -14.25
N THR A 121 10.63 7.60 -13.38
CA THR A 121 11.59 8.70 -13.61
C THR A 121 13.03 8.21 -13.57
N VAL A 122 13.39 7.41 -12.55
CA VAL A 122 14.73 6.80 -12.45
C VAL A 122 15.06 5.98 -13.70
N TYR A 123 14.13 5.13 -14.11
CA TYR A 123 14.34 4.31 -15.32
C TYR A 123 14.50 5.15 -16.59
N GLN A 124 13.67 6.18 -16.76
CA GLN A 124 13.73 7.03 -17.96
C GLN A 124 15.03 7.84 -18.02
N LEU A 125 15.48 8.41 -16.90
CA LEU A 125 16.72 9.14 -16.80
C LEU A 125 17.94 8.24 -17.09
N TRP A 126 17.96 7.05 -16.52
CA TRP A 126 18.99 6.06 -16.81
C TRP A 126 19.01 5.69 -18.31
N ARG A 127 17.85 5.43 -18.91
CA ARG A 127 17.73 5.09 -20.32
C ARG A 127 18.19 6.21 -21.26
N THR A 128 18.06 7.46 -20.86
CA THR A 128 18.50 8.63 -21.63
C THR A 128 19.96 9.02 -21.37
N GLY A 129 20.70 8.25 -20.54
CA GLY A 129 22.11 8.48 -20.23
C GLY A 129 22.34 9.64 -19.24
N ASN A 130 21.31 10.06 -18.52
CA ASN A 130 21.42 11.11 -17.50
C ASN A 130 21.57 10.48 -16.10
N ASP A 131 22.70 9.81 -15.87
CA ASP A 131 22.96 9.04 -14.65
C ASP A 131 23.05 9.90 -13.41
N GLU A 132 23.52 11.13 -13.51
CA GLU A 132 23.57 12.07 -12.36
C GLU A 132 22.17 12.39 -11.81
N GLU A 133 21.23 12.72 -12.67
CA GLU A 133 19.86 13.00 -12.28
C GLU A 133 19.15 11.72 -11.80
N ALA A 134 19.40 10.59 -12.44
CA ALA A 134 18.86 9.30 -12.01
C ALA A 134 19.31 8.98 -10.57
N MET A 135 20.60 9.18 -10.27
CA MET A 135 21.16 8.95 -8.92
C MET A 135 20.49 9.83 -7.86
N LYS A 136 20.21 11.10 -8.16
CA LYS A 136 19.48 12.00 -7.22
C LYS A 136 18.09 11.43 -6.89
N TRP A 137 17.33 10.97 -7.86
CA TRP A 137 16.02 10.36 -7.65
C TRP A 137 16.10 9.05 -6.87
N VAL A 138 17.13 8.23 -7.10
CA VAL A 138 17.39 7.01 -6.31
C VAL A 138 17.65 7.37 -4.84
N MET A 139 18.49 8.38 -4.58
CA MET A 139 18.77 8.83 -3.21
C MET A 139 17.52 9.36 -2.51
N ILE A 140 16.67 10.13 -3.21
CA ILE A 140 15.39 10.60 -2.69
C ILE A 140 14.49 9.41 -2.32
N ASN A 141 14.39 8.41 -3.19
CA ASN A 141 13.58 7.21 -2.94
C ASN A 141 14.07 6.42 -1.72
N LEU A 142 15.39 6.23 -1.61
CA LEU A 142 16.02 5.59 -0.45
C LEU A 142 15.75 6.37 0.85
N LEU A 143 15.83 7.69 0.80
CA LEU A 143 15.60 8.56 1.95
C LEU A 143 14.12 8.47 2.40
N ILE A 144 13.18 8.53 1.48
CA ILE A 144 11.74 8.35 1.77
C ILE A 144 11.51 6.98 2.42
N SER A 145 12.07 5.92 1.85
CA SER A 145 11.93 4.55 2.37
C SER A 145 12.51 4.43 3.78
N ALA A 146 13.69 5.00 4.02
CA ALA A 146 14.35 5.00 5.32
C ALA A 146 13.53 5.77 6.37
N VAL A 147 13.02 6.96 6.02
CA VAL A 147 12.20 7.79 6.92
C VAL A 147 10.92 7.06 7.32
N VAL A 148 10.23 6.45 6.36
CA VAL A 148 9.00 5.68 6.65
C VAL A 148 9.32 4.49 7.55
N LEU A 149 10.37 3.73 7.25
CA LEU A 149 10.75 2.54 8.01
C LEU A 149 11.17 2.89 9.44
N VAL A 150 11.97 3.94 9.63
CA VAL A 150 12.36 4.43 10.96
C VAL A 150 11.14 4.96 11.72
N GLY A 151 10.28 5.74 11.06
CA GLY A 151 9.07 6.29 11.68
C GLY A 151 8.16 5.20 12.23
N VAL A 152 7.96 4.13 11.46
CA VAL A 152 7.13 3.00 11.89
C VAL A 152 7.79 2.20 13.02
N ASN A 153 9.09 1.91 12.92
CA ASN A 153 9.83 1.24 14.00
C ASN A 153 9.76 2.03 15.32
N MET A 154 9.81 3.35 15.25
CA MET A 154 9.67 4.19 16.44
C MET A 154 8.25 4.11 17.04
N LEU A 155 7.22 4.05 16.21
CA LEU A 155 5.84 3.87 16.66
C LEU A 155 5.64 2.51 17.33
N GLU A 156 6.15 1.45 16.75
CA GLU A 156 6.09 0.09 17.32
C GLU A 156 6.83 -0.01 18.67
N LYS A 157 8.00 0.62 18.77
CA LYS A 157 8.80 0.61 20.00
C LYS A 157 8.07 1.34 21.15
N LYS A 158 7.41 2.44 20.85
CA LYS A 158 6.60 3.19 21.83
C LYS A 158 5.44 2.35 22.39
N GLU A 159 4.76 1.60 21.54
CA GLU A 159 3.63 0.75 21.97
C GLU A 159 4.09 -0.44 22.83
N LYS A 160 5.20 -1.11 22.48
CA LYS A 160 5.78 -2.19 23.29
C LYS A 160 6.18 -1.71 24.70
N THR A 161 6.66 -0.50 24.80
CA THR A 161 7.04 0.10 26.11
C THR A 161 5.80 0.42 26.95
N PHE A 162 4.68 0.80 26.33
CA PHE A 162 3.41 1.06 27.03
C PHE A 162 2.78 -0.24 27.54
N GLN A 163 2.77 -1.30 26.75
CA GLN A 163 2.25 -2.62 27.18
C GLN A 163 3.05 -3.19 28.35
N LYS A 164 4.37 -3.04 28.34
CA LYS A 164 5.25 -3.53 29.42
C LYS A 164 5.09 -2.74 30.75
N ARG A 165 4.51 -1.53 30.70
CA ARG A 165 4.21 -0.73 31.91
C ARG A 165 2.80 -0.99 32.48
N ALA A 166 1.92 -1.62 31.67
CA ALA A 166 0.55 -1.93 32.06
C ALA A 166 0.35 -3.38 32.55
N SER A 167 1.37 -4.20 32.41
CA SER A 167 1.48 -5.57 32.95
C SER A 167 2.31 -5.57 34.24
#